data_15987e84e8a719588ac73c320fdeb1fa
#
_entry.id   15987e84e8a719588ac73c320fdeb1fa
#
_cell.length_a   1.000
_cell.length_b   1.000
_cell.length_c   1.000
_cell.angle_alpha   90.00
_cell.angle_beta   90.00
_cell.angle_gamma   90.00
#
_symmetry.space_group_name_H-M   'P 1'
#
loop_
_entity.id
_entity.type
_entity.pdbx_description
1 polymer ?
#
loop_
_entity_poly.entity_id
_entity_poly.type
_entity_poly.pdbx_seq_one_letter_code
_entity_poly.pdbx_strand_id
1 'polypeptide(L)'
;MKTKHILMATALASLSLMTTSCGSDFLDKAPSGNYTAPTFYSSDKAVMKGVEPLYNKAWFNFNRRALIGMGSFRANDGWNPYVSAEFANFKVTALTEDLSLAWSALYNVVTMSNATLANLEQYCTNDVTPSVKNAAEGECYLMRGWAYFYLLRGWGDNILFEDNNKLVQNPNQPLNTEADVLKFIIRDFRKAEQLLPETGTDHHASKYAAKAALAKALLAQSGWEEGSTTDHQRNEATLQEVKNLCDEVINSGQYSLMNNYEDLFKAQNNDNSETVLAMRWADPNSGEWGAMNATYSDLAFPEVTDVNVWGGNLSPSCDMLDYYNEDPADSIRRNATWFTPNTYYSYIKKSDGGYTY
;
A
#
# COMPACT_ATOMS: atom_id res chain seq x y z
N MET A 1 -61.33 49.98 -21.99
CA MET A 1 -61.09 48.51 -22.10
C MET A 1 -59.85 48.18 -22.94
N LYS A 2 -59.48 48.86 -23.96
CA LYS A 2 -58.33 48.54 -24.85
C LYS A 2 -56.95 48.66 -24.16
N THR A 3 -56.75 49.60 -23.23
CA THR A 3 -55.47 49.84 -22.53
C THR A 3 -55.13 48.75 -21.49
N LYS A 4 -56.13 48.11 -20.87
CA LYS A 4 -55.87 46.96 -19.89
C LYS A 4 -55.45 45.68 -20.58
N HIS A 5 -55.92 45.45 -21.81
CA HIS A 5 -55.52 44.27 -22.58
C HIS A 5 -54.09 44.40 -23.16
N ILE A 6 -53.65 45.61 -23.47
CA ILE A 6 -52.26 45.85 -23.95
C ILE A 6 -51.26 45.69 -22.80
N LEU A 7 -51.55 46.15 -21.59
CA LEU A 7 -50.71 46.01 -20.42
C LEU A 7 -50.62 44.52 -19.96
N MET A 8 -51.69 43.75 -20.12
CA MET A 8 -51.74 42.35 -19.80
C MET A 8 -51.00 41.52 -20.85
N ALA A 9 -51.03 41.87 -22.11
CA ALA A 9 -50.26 41.19 -23.17
C ALA A 9 -48.76 41.46 -23.07
N THR A 10 -48.35 42.70 -22.68
CA THR A 10 -46.91 43.02 -22.45
C THR A 10 -46.37 42.33 -21.20
N ALA A 11 -47.16 42.16 -20.14
CA ALA A 11 -46.76 41.42 -18.94
C ALA A 11 -46.62 39.92 -19.20
N LEU A 12 -47.50 39.32 -20.03
CA LEU A 12 -47.32 37.91 -20.43
C LEU A 12 -46.15 37.69 -21.37
N ALA A 13 -45.86 38.61 -22.27
CA ALA A 13 -44.70 38.51 -23.18
C ALA A 13 -43.36 38.71 -22.47
N SER A 14 -43.29 39.47 -21.38
CA SER A 14 -42.09 39.60 -20.55
C SER A 14 -41.87 38.39 -19.62
N LEU A 15 -42.92 37.66 -19.22
CA LEU A 15 -42.78 36.44 -18.44
C LEU A 15 -42.28 35.24 -19.27
N SER A 16 -42.63 35.20 -20.55
CA SER A 16 -42.14 34.11 -21.47
C SER A 16 -40.68 34.28 -21.91
N LEU A 17 -40.08 35.46 -21.75
CA LEU A 17 -38.67 35.69 -22.04
C LEU A 17 -37.73 35.33 -20.89
N MET A 18 -38.25 35.05 -19.68
CA MET A 18 -37.44 34.65 -18.53
C MET A 18 -37.26 33.13 -18.40
N THR A 19 -37.92 32.30 -19.22
CA THR A 19 -37.83 30.82 -19.12
C THR A 19 -36.82 30.18 -20.06
N THR A 20 -36.08 30.96 -20.87
CA THR A 20 -35.09 30.42 -21.81
C THR A 20 -33.64 30.63 -21.38
N SER A 21 -33.39 31.00 -20.12
CA SER A 21 -32.04 31.37 -19.66
C SER A 21 -31.41 30.40 -18.66
N CYS A 22 -31.72 29.11 -18.69
CA CYS A 22 -30.93 28.12 -18.01
C CYS A 22 -30.71 26.93 -18.95
N GLY A 23 -29.83 27.08 -19.90
CA GLY A 23 -29.21 25.93 -20.56
C GLY A 23 -28.39 25.18 -19.50
N SER A 24 -28.51 23.84 -19.45
CA SER A 24 -27.72 22.97 -18.60
C SER A 24 -26.21 23.29 -18.65
N ASP A 25 -25.73 23.78 -19.78
CA ASP A 25 -24.33 24.12 -20.04
C ASP A 25 -23.79 25.33 -19.23
N PHE A 26 -24.67 26.15 -18.63
CA PHE A 26 -24.23 27.25 -17.78
C PHE A 26 -23.89 26.83 -16.36
N LEU A 27 -24.51 25.76 -15.87
CA LEU A 27 -24.28 25.19 -14.55
C LEU A 27 -23.25 24.03 -14.56
N ASP A 28 -23.07 23.38 -15.72
CA ASP A 28 -22.14 22.26 -15.90
C ASP A 28 -20.75 22.72 -16.40
N LYS A 29 -20.28 23.87 -15.97
CA LYS A 29 -18.87 24.23 -16.21
C LYS A 29 -17.96 23.34 -15.37
N ALA A 30 -17.15 22.52 -16.06
CA ALA A 30 -16.03 21.84 -15.42
C ALA A 30 -15.19 22.89 -14.63
N PRO A 31 -14.78 22.58 -13.40
CA PRO A 31 -13.99 23.49 -12.58
C PRO A 31 -12.74 23.94 -13.34
N SER A 32 -12.62 25.22 -13.64
CA SER A 32 -11.43 25.77 -14.27
C SER A 32 -10.29 25.71 -13.24
N GLY A 33 -9.26 24.91 -13.50
CA GLY A 33 -8.09 24.77 -12.65
C GLY A 33 -7.99 23.47 -11.86
N ASN A 34 -9.01 22.61 -11.88
CA ASN A 34 -8.94 21.26 -11.30
C ASN A 34 -9.13 20.20 -12.39
N TYR A 35 -8.35 19.14 -12.32
CA TYR A 35 -8.58 17.97 -13.16
C TYR A 35 -9.89 17.28 -12.74
N THR A 36 -10.71 16.92 -13.72
CA THR A 36 -11.82 15.97 -13.55
C THR A 36 -11.39 14.61 -14.04
N ALA A 37 -12.04 13.53 -13.62
CA ALA A 37 -11.67 12.19 -14.10
C ALA A 37 -11.60 12.09 -15.63
N PRO A 38 -12.57 12.66 -16.42
CA PRO A 38 -12.51 12.64 -17.89
C PRO A 38 -11.31 13.39 -18.49
N THR A 39 -10.76 14.39 -17.79
CA THR A 39 -9.63 15.19 -18.31
C THR A 39 -8.29 14.75 -17.75
N PHE A 40 -8.28 13.96 -16.68
CA PHE A 40 -7.06 13.50 -16.02
C PHE A 40 -6.38 12.39 -16.82
N TYR A 41 -7.13 11.37 -17.27
CA TYR A 41 -6.59 10.17 -17.93
C TYR A 41 -6.32 10.38 -19.43
N SER A 42 -5.69 11.51 -19.80
CA SER A 42 -5.43 11.93 -21.18
C SER A 42 -3.95 11.94 -21.57
N SER A 43 -3.06 11.53 -20.69
CA SER A 43 -1.62 11.42 -20.99
C SER A 43 -0.94 10.38 -20.13
N ASP A 44 0.16 9.82 -20.60
CA ASP A 44 0.96 8.82 -19.90
C ASP A 44 1.36 9.29 -18.49
N LYS A 45 1.86 10.53 -18.39
CA LYS A 45 2.24 11.12 -17.11
C LYS A 45 1.09 11.21 -16.12
N ALA A 46 -0.10 11.59 -16.58
CA ALA A 46 -1.26 11.72 -15.70
C ALA A 46 -1.76 10.35 -15.23
N VAL A 47 -1.78 9.37 -16.12
CA VAL A 47 -2.14 7.98 -15.79
C VAL A 47 -1.21 7.43 -14.69
N MET A 48 0.11 7.58 -14.83
CA MET A 48 1.07 7.09 -13.82
C MET A 48 0.94 7.85 -12.51
N LYS A 49 0.66 9.18 -12.54
CA LYS A 49 0.35 9.93 -11.32
C LYS A 49 -0.93 9.47 -10.61
N GLY A 50 -1.85 8.87 -11.32
CA GLY A 50 -3.08 8.30 -10.75
C GLY A 50 -2.83 7.09 -9.85
N VAL A 51 -1.74 6.36 -10.05
CA VAL A 51 -1.37 5.19 -9.26
C VAL A 51 -0.37 5.50 -8.13
N GLU A 52 0.34 6.64 -8.18
CA GLU A 52 1.31 7.02 -7.13
C GLU A 52 0.76 6.93 -5.68
N PRO A 53 -0.50 7.34 -5.38
CA PRO A 53 -1.03 7.22 -4.01
C PRO A 53 -1.13 5.79 -3.49
N LEU A 54 -1.13 4.78 -4.37
CA LEU A 54 -1.11 3.37 -3.99
C LEU A 54 0.23 2.94 -3.39
N TYR A 55 1.30 3.75 -3.51
CA TYR A 55 2.62 3.47 -2.94
C TYR A 55 2.86 4.14 -1.59
N ASN A 56 1.92 4.96 -1.08
CA ASN A 56 2.07 5.66 0.20
C ASN A 56 0.73 5.91 0.92
N LYS A 57 0.03 7.00 0.63
CA LYS A 57 -1.13 7.51 1.38
C LYS A 57 -2.19 6.45 1.70
N ALA A 58 -2.44 5.54 0.76
CA ALA A 58 -3.44 4.49 0.95
C ALA A 58 -3.11 3.56 2.11
N TRP A 59 -1.82 3.32 2.36
CA TRP A 59 -1.30 2.38 3.36
C TRP A 59 -0.98 3.02 4.72
N PHE A 60 -1.07 4.34 4.85
CA PHE A 60 -0.51 5.09 5.96
C PHE A 60 -0.87 4.52 7.35
N ASN A 61 -2.14 4.35 7.63
CA ASN A 61 -2.58 3.88 8.96
C ASN A 61 -2.25 2.40 9.22
N PHE A 62 -2.12 1.59 8.16
CA PHE A 62 -1.63 0.21 8.31
C PHE A 62 -0.13 0.20 8.60
N ASN A 63 0.66 0.95 7.84
CA ASN A 63 2.12 1.02 7.99
C ASN A 63 2.52 1.64 9.33
N ARG A 64 1.76 2.61 9.84
CA ARG A 64 2.14 3.42 10.99
C ARG A 64 2.38 2.58 12.25
N ARG A 65 1.46 1.67 12.59
CA ARG A 65 1.53 0.90 13.84
C ARG A 65 1.09 -0.55 13.70
N ALA A 66 0.02 -0.80 12.93
CA ALA A 66 -0.57 -2.12 12.87
C ALA A 66 0.39 -3.15 12.26
N LEU A 67 1.16 -2.77 11.25
CA LEU A 67 2.14 -3.67 10.62
C LEU A 67 3.14 -4.23 11.64
N ILE A 68 3.73 -3.36 12.46
CA ILE A 68 4.69 -3.78 13.48
C ILE A 68 4.00 -4.49 14.65
N GLY A 69 2.81 -4.02 15.05
CA GLY A 69 2.02 -4.64 16.11
C GLY A 69 1.61 -6.07 15.78
N MET A 70 1.03 -6.27 14.59
CA MET A 70 0.59 -7.58 14.10
C MET A 70 1.77 -8.52 13.75
N GLY A 71 2.91 -7.97 13.36
CA GLY A 71 4.15 -8.70 13.08
C GLY A 71 5.02 -8.85 14.32
N SER A 72 5.98 -7.96 14.49
CA SER A 72 7.06 -8.05 15.48
C SER A 72 6.59 -8.18 16.93
N PHE A 73 5.57 -7.40 17.33
CA PHE A 73 5.10 -7.47 18.72
C PHE A 73 4.38 -8.79 19.02
N ARG A 74 3.64 -9.34 18.04
CA ARG A 74 2.99 -10.66 18.19
C ARG A 74 3.97 -11.81 18.07
N ALA A 75 5.08 -11.63 17.36
CA ALA A 75 6.15 -12.59 17.24
C ALA A 75 7.12 -12.59 18.43
N ASN A 76 6.98 -11.63 19.35
CA ASN A 76 7.85 -11.43 20.51
C ASN A 76 9.31 -11.10 20.12
N ASP A 77 9.52 -10.48 18.96
CA ASP A 77 10.85 -9.99 18.56
C ASP A 77 11.09 -8.52 18.93
N GLY A 78 10.02 -7.78 19.21
CA GLY A 78 10.08 -6.39 19.64
C GLY A 78 9.03 -6.05 20.70
N TRP A 79 9.26 -4.96 21.41
CA TRP A 79 8.36 -4.46 22.46
C TRP A 79 8.35 -2.94 22.52
N ASN A 80 7.16 -2.37 22.78
CA ASN A 80 6.96 -0.95 23.03
C ASN A 80 5.88 -0.77 24.12
N PRO A 81 6.16 -0.05 25.21
CA PRO A 81 5.20 0.11 26.32
C PRO A 81 4.08 1.10 26.02
N TYR A 82 4.22 1.97 25.00
CA TYR A 82 3.32 3.08 24.75
C TYR A 82 2.54 2.97 23.45
N VAL A 83 3.11 2.31 22.44
CA VAL A 83 2.54 2.22 21.10
C VAL A 83 2.20 0.77 20.80
N SER A 84 0.94 0.51 20.48
CA SER A 84 0.45 -0.84 20.10
C SER A 84 0.78 -1.93 21.15
N ALA A 85 0.86 -1.55 22.42
CA ALA A 85 1.21 -2.45 23.53
C ALA A 85 0.21 -3.62 23.69
N GLU A 86 -1.03 -3.46 23.23
CA GLU A 86 -2.05 -4.51 23.23
C GLU A 86 -1.61 -5.74 22.44
N PHE A 87 -0.85 -5.55 21.35
CA PHE A 87 -0.34 -6.66 20.54
C PHE A 87 0.71 -7.45 21.30
N ALA A 88 1.70 -6.79 21.89
CA ALA A 88 2.73 -7.44 22.69
C ALA A 88 2.17 -8.14 23.92
N ASN A 89 1.15 -7.55 24.56
CA ASN A 89 0.52 -8.09 25.76
C ASN A 89 -0.60 -9.10 25.48
N PHE A 90 -0.88 -9.43 24.22
CA PHE A 90 -1.97 -10.35 23.82
C PHE A 90 -3.36 -9.87 24.30
N LYS A 91 -3.57 -8.55 24.36
CA LYS A 91 -4.82 -7.91 24.80
C LYS A 91 -5.60 -7.25 23.67
N VAL A 92 -5.33 -7.64 22.44
CA VAL A 92 -6.03 -7.12 21.26
C VAL A 92 -7.49 -7.50 21.29
N THR A 93 -8.36 -6.52 21.04
CA THR A 93 -9.81 -6.67 20.97
C THR A 93 -10.36 -5.99 19.73
N ALA A 94 -11.65 -6.17 19.43
CA ALA A 94 -12.32 -5.44 18.36
C ALA A 94 -12.34 -3.92 18.54
N LEU A 95 -12.02 -3.42 19.75
CA LEU A 95 -11.93 -1.99 20.06
C LEU A 95 -10.49 -1.44 19.98
N THR A 96 -9.51 -2.28 19.65
CA THR A 96 -8.13 -1.82 19.48
C THR A 96 -8.05 -0.88 18.28
N GLU A 97 -7.69 0.38 18.53
CA GLU A 97 -7.72 1.45 17.52
C GLU A 97 -6.86 1.11 16.30
N ASP A 98 -5.65 0.61 16.53
CA ASP A 98 -4.71 0.28 15.45
C ASP A 98 -5.25 -0.80 14.49
N LEU A 99 -6.06 -1.75 14.99
CA LEU A 99 -6.76 -2.71 14.11
C LEU A 99 -7.81 -2.05 13.24
N SER A 100 -8.61 -1.16 13.81
CA SER A 100 -9.66 -0.43 13.09
C SER A 100 -9.07 0.48 12.01
N LEU A 101 -7.99 1.18 12.34
CA LEU A 101 -7.25 2.02 11.39
C LEU A 101 -6.61 1.21 10.28
N ALA A 102 -6.03 0.03 10.61
CA ALA A 102 -5.45 -0.87 9.62
C ALA A 102 -6.48 -1.44 8.67
N TRP A 103 -7.62 -1.92 9.19
CA TRP A 103 -8.75 -2.36 8.38
C TRP A 103 -9.18 -1.30 7.38
N SER A 104 -9.40 -0.08 7.87
CA SER A 104 -9.81 1.06 7.04
C SER A 104 -8.75 1.41 5.98
N ALA A 105 -7.47 1.36 6.31
CA ALA A 105 -6.38 1.64 5.37
C ALA A 105 -6.30 0.58 4.27
N LEU A 106 -6.39 -0.70 4.61
CA LEU A 106 -6.34 -1.78 3.63
C LEU A 106 -7.52 -1.72 2.66
N TYR A 107 -8.75 -1.47 3.17
CA TYR A 107 -9.89 -1.24 2.29
C TYR A 107 -9.81 0.09 1.51
N ASN A 108 -9.09 1.10 2.00
CA ASN A 108 -8.80 2.30 1.21
C ASN A 108 -7.92 1.96 -0.01
N VAL A 109 -6.90 1.09 0.15
CA VAL A 109 -6.13 0.59 -1.01
C VAL A 109 -7.04 -0.12 -2.02
N VAL A 110 -7.96 -0.99 -1.54
CA VAL A 110 -8.92 -1.69 -2.40
C VAL A 110 -9.79 -0.70 -3.17
N THR A 111 -10.40 0.27 -2.47
CA THR A 111 -11.29 1.26 -3.11
C THR A 111 -10.57 2.16 -4.08
N MET A 112 -9.34 2.58 -3.77
CA MET A 112 -8.52 3.38 -4.68
C MET A 112 -8.13 2.60 -5.93
N SER A 113 -7.72 1.33 -5.78
CA SER A 113 -7.40 0.46 -6.91
C SER A 113 -8.62 0.25 -7.81
N ASN A 114 -9.79 -0.05 -7.23
CA ASN A 114 -11.03 -0.21 -7.98
C ASN A 114 -11.43 1.07 -8.74
N ALA A 115 -11.34 2.22 -8.06
CA ALA A 115 -11.67 3.51 -8.69
C ALA A 115 -10.71 3.83 -9.86
N THR A 116 -9.41 3.58 -9.68
CA THR A 116 -8.43 3.81 -10.74
C THR A 116 -8.65 2.87 -11.91
N LEU A 117 -8.91 1.57 -11.69
CA LEU A 117 -9.26 0.62 -12.76
C LEU A 117 -10.51 1.07 -13.54
N ALA A 118 -11.59 1.45 -12.85
CA ALA A 118 -12.80 1.93 -13.48
C ALA A 118 -12.57 3.22 -14.28
N ASN A 119 -11.77 4.15 -13.75
CA ASN A 119 -11.42 5.38 -14.44
C ASN A 119 -10.55 5.14 -15.67
N LEU A 120 -9.58 4.22 -15.62
CA LEU A 120 -8.76 3.82 -16.78
C LEU A 120 -9.61 3.18 -17.88
N GLU A 121 -10.59 2.37 -17.51
CA GLU A 121 -11.53 1.78 -18.45
C GLU A 121 -12.42 2.84 -19.13
N GLN A 122 -12.97 3.76 -18.33
CA GLN A 122 -13.98 4.72 -18.78
C GLN A 122 -13.39 5.95 -19.46
N TYR A 123 -12.25 6.48 -18.99
CA TYR A 123 -11.76 7.81 -19.35
C TYR A 123 -10.38 7.83 -20.02
N CYS A 124 -9.66 6.70 -20.07
CA CYS A 124 -8.36 6.66 -20.72
C CYS A 124 -8.50 6.93 -22.22
N THR A 125 -7.86 8.01 -22.71
CA THR A 125 -7.94 8.39 -24.12
C THR A 125 -6.95 7.61 -24.98
N ASN A 126 -7.11 7.68 -26.32
CA ASN A 126 -6.18 7.07 -27.26
C ASN A 126 -4.80 7.73 -27.31
N ASP A 127 -4.62 8.88 -26.64
CA ASP A 127 -3.33 9.56 -26.51
C ASP A 127 -2.43 8.89 -25.46
N VAL A 128 -3.00 8.04 -24.63
CA VAL A 128 -2.24 7.25 -23.63
C VAL A 128 -1.66 6.00 -24.31
N THR A 129 -0.38 5.79 -24.12
CA THR A 129 0.33 4.62 -24.63
C THR A 129 -0.25 3.33 -24.01
N PRO A 130 -0.62 2.32 -24.82
CA PRO A 130 -1.22 1.08 -24.29
C PRO A 130 -0.40 0.37 -23.21
N SER A 131 0.94 0.38 -23.31
CA SER A 131 1.81 -0.20 -22.29
C SER A 131 1.76 0.57 -20.96
N VAL A 132 1.56 1.89 -20.99
CA VAL A 132 1.41 2.72 -19.78
C VAL A 132 0.06 2.45 -19.10
N LYS A 133 -1.01 2.35 -19.89
CA LYS A 133 -2.32 1.94 -19.37
C LYS A 133 -2.23 0.56 -18.71
N ASN A 134 -1.62 -0.42 -19.39
CA ASN A 134 -1.43 -1.77 -18.85
C ASN A 134 -0.61 -1.75 -17.55
N ALA A 135 0.47 -0.96 -17.50
CA ALA A 135 1.27 -0.84 -16.30
C ALA A 135 0.45 -0.29 -15.12
N ALA A 136 -0.31 0.78 -15.33
CA ALA A 136 -1.18 1.36 -14.31
C ALA A 136 -2.27 0.39 -13.82
N GLU A 137 -2.90 -0.36 -14.72
CA GLU A 137 -3.85 -1.42 -14.37
C GLU A 137 -3.15 -2.54 -13.58
N GLY A 138 -1.97 -2.96 -14.01
CA GLY A 138 -1.15 -3.98 -13.33
C GLY A 138 -0.78 -3.58 -11.91
N GLU A 139 -0.43 -2.31 -11.69
CA GLU A 139 -0.16 -1.77 -10.35
C GLU A 139 -1.40 -1.76 -9.45
N CYS A 140 -2.56 -1.41 -10.00
CA CYS A 140 -3.82 -1.48 -9.26
C CYS A 140 -4.13 -2.91 -8.81
N TYR A 141 -3.98 -3.90 -9.68
CA TYR A 141 -4.16 -5.31 -9.33
C TYR A 141 -3.12 -5.77 -8.30
N LEU A 142 -1.85 -5.39 -8.44
CA LEU A 142 -0.79 -5.74 -7.51
C LEU A 142 -1.08 -5.20 -6.09
N MET A 143 -1.42 -3.90 -5.98
CA MET A 143 -1.68 -3.26 -4.70
C MET A 143 -2.96 -3.76 -4.05
N ARG A 144 -4.02 -4.00 -4.83
CA ARG A 144 -5.26 -4.59 -4.33
C ARG A 144 -5.03 -6.02 -3.83
N GLY A 145 -4.27 -6.81 -4.56
CA GLY A 145 -3.87 -8.16 -4.15
C GLY A 145 -3.11 -8.15 -2.82
N TRP A 146 -2.16 -7.24 -2.64
CA TRP A 146 -1.44 -7.07 -1.38
C TRP A 146 -2.36 -6.61 -0.22
N ALA A 147 -3.28 -5.69 -0.46
CA ALA A 147 -4.22 -5.25 0.56
C ALA A 147 -5.09 -6.42 1.05
N TYR A 148 -5.65 -7.20 0.12
CA TYR A 148 -6.39 -8.41 0.49
C TYR A 148 -5.53 -9.49 1.13
N PHE A 149 -4.26 -9.61 0.76
CA PHE A 149 -3.34 -10.55 1.41
C PHE A 149 -3.13 -10.21 2.89
N TYR A 150 -2.97 -8.93 3.22
CA TYR A 150 -2.88 -8.49 4.62
C TYR A 150 -4.22 -8.59 5.35
N LEU A 151 -5.34 -8.28 4.70
CA LEU A 151 -6.69 -8.49 5.25
C LEU A 151 -6.91 -9.97 5.60
N LEU A 152 -6.60 -10.89 4.68
CA LEU A 152 -6.68 -12.32 4.88
C LEU A 152 -5.85 -12.78 6.07
N ARG A 153 -4.59 -12.32 6.14
CA ARG A 153 -3.65 -12.72 7.21
C ARG A 153 -4.03 -12.17 8.59
N GLY A 154 -4.69 -11.01 8.63
CA GLY A 154 -5.06 -10.34 9.87
C GLY A 154 -6.46 -10.69 10.40
N TRP A 155 -7.41 -10.96 9.49
CA TRP A 155 -8.83 -11.10 9.87
C TRP A 155 -9.53 -12.36 9.33
N GLY A 156 -8.87 -13.15 8.50
CA GLY A 156 -9.46 -14.37 7.92
C GLY A 156 -10.50 -14.05 6.84
N ASP A 157 -11.76 -14.36 7.07
CA ASP A 157 -12.88 -14.05 6.17
C ASP A 157 -13.02 -12.55 5.95
N ASN A 158 -13.22 -12.12 4.70
CA ASN A 158 -13.25 -10.71 4.32
C ASN A 158 -14.33 -10.37 3.31
N ILE A 159 -14.64 -9.08 3.16
CA ILE A 159 -15.58 -8.58 2.17
C ILE A 159 -14.81 -8.38 0.84
N LEU A 160 -15.19 -9.11 -0.21
CA LEU A 160 -14.66 -8.94 -1.56
C LEU A 160 -15.58 -8.04 -2.39
N PHE A 161 -14.99 -7.02 -3.03
CA PHE A 161 -15.69 -6.19 -4.01
C PHE A 161 -14.73 -5.58 -5.03
N GLU A 162 -15.23 -5.35 -6.24
CA GLU A 162 -14.49 -4.75 -7.36
C GLU A 162 -15.17 -3.47 -7.86
N ASP A 163 -16.40 -3.20 -7.43
CA ASP A 163 -17.19 -2.03 -7.82
C ASP A 163 -17.60 -1.24 -6.58
N ASN A 164 -16.96 -0.09 -6.41
CA ASN A 164 -17.22 0.79 -5.27
C ASN A 164 -18.67 1.31 -5.25
N ASN A 165 -19.30 1.50 -6.42
CA ASN A 165 -20.69 1.99 -6.50
C ASN A 165 -21.68 0.96 -5.96
N LYS A 166 -21.43 -0.34 -6.22
CA LYS A 166 -22.26 -1.41 -5.65
C LYS A 166 -22.15 -1.46 -4.13
N LEU A 167 -20.95 -1.22 -3.59
CA LEU A 167 -20.75 -1.16 -2.14
C LEU A 167 -21.50 0.03 -1.52
N VAL A 168 -21.49 1.20 -2.17
CA VAL A 168 -22.26 2.39 -1.71
C VAL A 168 -23.77 2.13 -1.74
N GLN A 169 -24.27 1.45 -2.78
CA GLN A 169 -25.68 1.13 -2.92
C GLN A 169 -26.16 0.05 -1.93
N ASN A 170 -25.28 -0.89 -1.60
CA ASN A 170 -25.53 -1.97 -0.64
C ASN A 170 -24.32 -2.12 0.30
N PRO A 171 -24.25 -1.36 1.39
CA PRO A 171 -23.12 -1.37 2.30
C PRO A 171 -23.01 -2.65 3.15
N ASN A 172 -24.13 -3.40 3.29
CA ASN A 172 -24.14 -4.64 4.04
C ASN A 172 -23.76 -5.81 3.14
N GLN A 173 -22.46 -6.07 3.03
CA GLN A 173 -21.91 -7.17 2.26
C GLN A 173 -21.61 -8.37 3.15
N PRO A 174 -21.85 -9.61 2.68
CA PRO A 174 -21.44 -10.81 3.40
C PRO A 174 -19.90 -10.93 3.39
N LEU A 175 -19.38 -11.63 4.39
CA LEU A 175 -17.99 -12.08 4.37
C LEU A 175 -17.83 -13.20 3.33
N ASN A 176 -16.71 -13.19 2.65
CA ASN A 176 -16.25 -14.25 1.78
C ASN A 176 -15.25 -15.12 2.55
N THR A 177 -15.23 -16.41 2.28
CA THR A 177 -14.35 -17.36 2.95
C THR A 177 -12.87 -17.05 2.67
N GLU A 178 -11.98 -17.42 3.58
CA GLU A 178 -10.52 -17.30 3.38
C GLU A 178 -10.08 -17.89 2.05
N ALA A 179 -10.65 -19.05 1.66
CA ALA A 179 -10.33 -19.70 0.39
C ALA A 179 -10.71 -18.84 -0.83
N ASP A 180 -11.87 -18.16 -0.78
CA ASP A 180 -12.31 -17.29 -1.87
C ASP A 180 -11.49 -16.00 -1.92
N VAL A 181 -11.14 -15.45 -0.75
CA VAL A 181 -10.23 -14.29 -0.66
C VAL A 181 -8.86 -14.63 -1.25
N LEU A 182 -8.31 -15.81 -0.94
CA LEU A 182 -7.02 -16.24 -1.47
C LEU A 182 -7.05 -16.46 -3.00
N LYS A 183 -8.14 -17.04 -3.53
CA LYS A 183 -8.33 -17.15 -4.99
C LYS A 183 -8.38 -15.78 -5.65
N PHE A 184 -9.05 -14.81 -5.02
CA PHE A 184 -9.12 -13.44 -5.51
C PHE A 184 -7.72 -12.79 -5.55
N ILE A 185 -6.94 -12.93 -4.49
CA ILE A 185 -5.55 -12.43 -4.40
C ILE A 185 -4.69 -13.01 -5.51
N ILE A 186 -4.71 -14.33 -5.69
CA ILE A 186 -3.94 -15.02 -6.73
C ILE A 186 -4.35 -14.54 -8.12
N ARG A 187 -5.66 -14.37 -8.37
CA ARG A 187 -6.17 -13.80 -9.63
C ARG A 187 -5.60 -12.41 -9.90
N ASP A 188 -5.60 -11.54 -8.90
CA ASP A 188 -5.10 -10.18 -9.02
C ASP A 188 -3.59 -10.15 -9.27
N PHE A 189 -2.81 -10.97 -8.57
CA PHE A 189 -1.37 -11.08 -8.83
C PHE A 189 -1.04 -11.64 -10.21
N ARG A 190 -1.81 -12.61 -10.72
CA ARG A 190 -1.66 -13.11 -12.10
C ARG A 190 -1.99 -12.03 -13.14
N LYS A 191 -3.03 -11.21 -12.91
CA LYS A 191 -3.32 -10.06 -13.77
C LYS A 191 -2.19 -9.04 -13.76
N ALA A 192 -1.66 -8.72 -12.57
CA ALA A 192 -0.52 -7.83 -12.43
C ALA A 192 0.70 -8.37 -13.19
N GLU A 193 1.02 -9.66 -13.08
CA GLU A 193 2.12 -10.30 -13.81
C GLU A 193 1.97 -10.16 -15.34
N GLN A 194 0.74 -10.27 -15.85
CA GLN A 194 0.47 -10.16 -17.28
C GLN A 194 0.60 -8.74 -17.83
N LEU A 195 0.28 -7.74 -17.00
CA LEU A 195 0.14 -6.34 -17.41
C LEU A 195 1.39 -5.50 -17.13
N LEU A 196 2.14 -5.83 -16.08
CA LEU A 196 3.32 -5.07 -15.68
C LEU A 196 4.50 -5.29 -16.64
N PRO A 197 5.31 -4.24 -16.87
CA PRO A 197 6.53 -4.34 -17.66
C PRO A 197 7.58 -5.21 -16.95
N GLU A 198 8.50 -5.78 -17.69
CA GLU A 198 9.62 -6.54 -17.12
C GLU A 198 10.49 -5.71 -16.20
N THR A 199 10.75 -4.46 -16.57
CA THR A 199 11.50 -3.51 -15.74
C THR A 199 10.58 -2.36 -15.35
N GLY A 200 10.44 -2.13 -14.05
CA GLY A 200 9.76 -0.93 -13.55
C GLY A 200 10.56 0.33 -13.89
N THR A 201 9.86 1.41 -14.21
CA THR A 201 10.45 2.73 -14.45
C THR A 201 10.06 3.68 -13.32
N ASP A 202 10.93 4.62 -13.00
CA ASP A 202 10.66 5.63 -11.97
C ASP A 202 10.13 5.04 -10.65
N HIS A 203 10.68 3.88 -10.27
CA HIS A 203 10.31 3.16 -9.05
C HIS A 203 8.91 2.54 -9.02
N HIS A 204 8.25 2.43 -10.16
CA HIS A 204 7.01 1.68 -10.32
C HIS A 204 7.25 0.17 -10.36
N ALA A 205 6.21 -0.61 -10.05
CA ALA A 205 6.32 -2.05 -9.96
C ALA A 205 6.67 -2.71 -11.30
N SER A 206 7.45 -3.78 -11.22
CA SER A 206 7.79 -4.65 -12.35
C SER A 206 6.95 -5.93 -12.36
N LYS A 207 6.97 -6.63 -13.48
CA LYS A 207 6.43 -8.01 -13.60
C LYS A 207 7.02 -8.94 -12.52
N TYR A 208 8.28 -8.78 -12.17
CA TYR A 208 8.93 -9.61 -11.17
C TYR A 208 8.45 -9.31 -9.74
N ALA A 209 8.01 -8.08 -9.47
CA ALA A 209 7.32 -7.77 -8.22
C ALA A 209 5.99 -8.54 -8.11
N ALA A 210 5.23 -8.64 -9.21
CA ALA A 210 4.02 -9.44 -9.25
C ALA A 210 4.29 -10.95 -9.14
N LYS A 211 5.36 -11.47 -9.77
CA LYS A 211 5.78 -12.87 -9.64
C LYS A 211 6.17 -13.22 -8.19
N ALA A 212 6.91 -12.35 -7.52
CA ALA A 212 7.27 -12.53 -6.12
C ALA A 212 6.03 -12.51 -5.20
N ALA A 213 5.08 -11.60 -5.46
CA ALA A 213 3.80 -11.55 -4.74
C ALA A 213 2.95 -12.81 -4.98
N LEU A 214 2.86 -13.27 -6.23
CA LEU A 214 2.16 -14.49 -6.60
C LEU A 214 2.78 -15.72 -5.94
N ALA A 215 4.11 -15.85 -5.95
CA ALA A 215 4.82 -16.93 -5.28
C ALA A 215 4.47 -16.98 -3.77
N LYS A 216 4.41 -15.82 -3.12
CA LYS A 216 4.03 -15.72 -1.69
C LYS A 216 2.58 -16.14 -1.43
N ALA A 217 1.65 -15.76 -2.30
CA ALA A 217 0.25 -16.16 -2.18
C ALA A 217 0.05 -17.66 -2.43
N LEU A 218 0.71 -18.22 -3.44
CA LEU A 218 0.68 -19.65 -3.74
C LEU A 218 1.35 -20.48 -2.64
N LEU A 219 2.42 -19.98 -2.03
CA LEU A 219 3.03 -20.63 -0.86
C LEU A 219 2.04 -20.72 0.32
N ALA A 220 1.24 -19.66 0.55
CA ALA A 220 0.16 -19.70 1.53
C ALA A 220 -0.93 -20.72 1.11
N GLN A 221 -1.35 -20.70 -0.15
CA GLN A 221 -2.36 -21.63 -0.68
C GLN A 221 -1.94 -23.08 -0.50
N SER A 222 -0.67 -23.42 -0.76
CA SER A 222 -0.18 -24.81 -0.66
C SER A 222 -0.41 -25.46 0.69
N GLY A 223 -0.53 -24.66 1.77
CA GLY A 223 -0.83 -25.14 3.11
C GLY A 223 -2.31 -25.13 3.48
N TRP A 224 -3.19 -24.58 2.61
CA TRP A 224 -4.63 -24.49 2.85
C TRP A 224 -5.45 -25.41 1.93
N GLU A 225 -4.84 -26.09 0.98
CA GLU A 225 -5.52 -27.04 0.12
C GLU A 225 -5.99 -28.27 0.90
N GLU A 226 -7.13 -28.81 0.50
CA GLU A 226 -7.75 -29.99 1.13
C GLU A 226 -6.78 -31.17 1.14
N GLY A 227 -6.58 -31.78 2.30
CA GLY A 227 -5.61 -32.86 2.50
C GLY A 227 -4.20 -32.42 2.92
N SER A 228 -3.86 -31.12 2.86
CA SER A 228 -2.55 -30.62 3.27
C SER A 228 -2.41 -30.41 4.78
N THR A 229 -3.53 -30.31 5.51
CA THR A 229 -3.55 -29.92 6.93
C THR A 229 -3.38 -31.06 7.91
N THR A 230 -3.70 -32.30 7.53
CA THR A 230 -3.69 -33.45 8.43
C THR A 230 -2.30 -34.03 8.65
N ASP A 231 -1.40 -33.94 7.68
CA ASP A 231 -0.08 -34.53 7.72
C ASP A 231 1.06 -33.50 7.61
N HIS A 232 0.76 -32.20 7.75
CA HIS A 232 1.69 -31.10 7.52
C HIS A 232 2.33 -31.11 6.12
N GLN A 233 1.74 -31.83 5.18
CA GLN A 233 2.18 -31.86 3.79
C GLN A 233 1.57 -30.68 3.03
N ARG A 234 2.36 -30.10 2.15
CA ARG A 234 1.91 -29.04 1.26
C ARG A 234 1.67 -29.62 -0.13
N ASN A 235 0.79 -28.99 -0.92
CA ASN A 235 0.58 -29.40 -2.29
C ASN A 235 1.85 -29.21 -3.13
N GLU A 236 2.40 -30.31 -3.64
CA GLU A 236 3.67 -30.32 -4.38
C GLU A 236 3.60 -29.58 -5.71
N ALA A 237 2.47 -29.65 -6.43
CA ALA A 237 2.30 -28.95 -7.70
C ALA A 237 2.32 -27.43 -7.49
N THR A 238 1.63 -26.94 -6.44
CA THR A 238 1.64 -25.53 -6.08
C THR A 238 3.04 -25.09 -5.62
N LEU A 239 3.76 -25.93 -4.85
CA LEU A 239 5.13 -25.60 -4.46
C LEU A 239 6.09 -25.58 -5.66
N GLN A 240 5.88 -26.45 -6.68
CA GLN A 240 6.69 -26.39 -7.89
C GLN A 240 6.45 -25.11 -8.67
N GLU A 241 5.20 -24.59 -8.73
CA GLU A 241 4.90 -23.30 -9.33
C GLU A 241 5.57 -22.16 -8.55
N VAL A 242 5.51 -22.18 -7.22
CA VAL A 242 6.23 -21.21 -6.35
C VAL A 242 7.72 -21.19 -6.68
N LYS A 243 8.33 -22.38 -6.77
CA LYS A 243 9.76 -22.50 -7.11
C LYS A 243 10.06 -21.87 -8.46
N ASN A 244 9.26 -22.20 -9.49
CA ASN A 244 9.45 -21.66 -10.85
C ASN A 244 9.38 -20.12 -10.85
N LEU A 245 8.38 -19.54 -10.20
CA LEU A 245 8.25 -18.07 -10.08
C LEU A 245 9.46 -17.43 -9.38
N CYS A 246 9.94 -18.05 -8.30
CA CYS A 246 11.15 -17.58 -7.61
C CYS A 246 12.39 -17.69 -8.50
N ASP A 247 12.56 -18.82 -9.20
CA ASP A 247 13.67 -19.02 -10.16
C ASP A 247 13.64 -17.97 -11.28
N GLU A 248 12.47 -17.62 -11.79
CA GLU A 248 12.32 -16.58 -12.81
C GLU A 248 12.73 -15.19 -12.28
N VAL A 249 12.37 -14.84 -11.04
CA VAL A 249 12.81 -13.59 -10.41
C VAL A 249 14.33 -13.58 -10.22
N ILE A 250 14.90 -14.65 -9.70
CA ILE A 250 16.34 -14.78 -9.44
C ILE A 250 17.13 -14.72 -10.77
N ASN A 251 16.69 -15.48 -11.78
CA ASN A 251 17.36 -15.58 -13.07
C ASN A 251 17.12 -14.37 -13.98
N SER A 252 16.26 -13.43 -13.61
CA SER A 252 16.02 -12.21 -14.38
C SER A 252 17.27 -11.32 -14.48
N GLY A 253 18.21 -11.46 -13.54
CA GLY A 253 19.40 -10.60 -13.42
C GLY A 253 19.11 -9.17 -13.00
N GLN A 254 17.85 -8.84 -12.65
CA GLN A 254 17.48 -7.49 -12.22
C GLN A 254 17.72 -7.24 -10.73
N TYR A 255 17.85 -8.30 -9.95
CA TYR A 255 18.04 -8.23 -8.49
C TYR A 255 19.28 -8.99 -8.06
N SER A 256 19.91 -8.51 -7.02
CA SER A 256 21.07 -9.17 -6.41
C SER A 256 21.19 -8.77 -4.94
N LEU A 257 21.69 -9.69 -4.12
CA LEU A 257 21.90 -9.40 -2.71
C LEU A 257 22.97 -8.30 -2.54
N MET A 258 22.74 -7.42 -1.57
CA MET A 258 23.71 -6.44 -1.14
C MET A 258 24.89 -7.11 -0.43
N ASN A 259 26.09 -6.63 -0.66
CA ASN A 259 27.31 -7.21 -0.05
C ASN A 259 27.36 -7.00 1.47
N ASN A 260 26.76 -5.93 1.97
CA ASN A 260 26.71 -5.60 3.39
C ASN A 260 25.25 -5.45 3.82
N TYR A 261 24.81 -6.27 4.78
CA TYR A 261 23.46 -6.27 5.31
C TYR A 261 23.02 -4.92 5.87
N GLU A 262 23.90 -4.22 6.59
CA GLU A 262 23.60 -2.91 7.17
C GLU A 262 23.24 -1.86 6.10
N ASP A 263 23.82 -1.97 4.90
CA ASP A 263 23.61 -1.01 3.82
C ASP A 263 22.16 -1.03 3.29
N LEU A 264 21.39 -2.10 3.53
CA LEU A 264 19.98 -2.18 3.21
C LEU A 264 19.14 -1.11 3.92
N PHE A 265 19.58 -0.67 5.10
CA PHE A 265 18.81 0.23 5.98
C PHE A 265 19.26 1.68 5.92
N LYS A 266 20.28 2.00 5.11
CA LYS A 266 20.77 3.36 4.94
C LYS A 266 19.98 4.11 3.86
N ALA A 267 19.50 5.31 4.17
CA ALA A 267 18.64 6.08 3.28
C ALA A 267 19.27 6.36 1.89
N GLN A 268 20.59 6.53 1.81
CA GLN A 268 21.29 6.72 0.54
C GLN A 268 21.27 5.47 -0.37
N ASN A 269 20.92 4.33 0.18
CA ASN A 269 20.81 3.06 -0.54
C ASN A 269 19.34 2.65 -0.80
N ASN A 270 18.41 3.57 -0.66
CA ASN A 270 17.04 3.33 -1.12
C ASN A 270 17.08 2.92 -2.61
N ASP A 271 16.21 2.00 -3.01
CA ASP A 271 16.20 1.41 -4.36
C ASP A 271 17.46 0.61 -4.71
N ASN A 272 18.07 -0.02 -3.70
CA ASN A 272 19.20 -0.91 -3.90
C ASN A 272 18.82 -2.17 -4.72
N SER A 273 19.83 -2.96 -5.06
CA SER A 273 19.67 -4.14 -5.93
C SER A 273 18.80 -5.27 -5.34
N GLU A 274 18.51 -5.28 -4.03
CA GLU A 274 17.57 -6.24 -3.42
C GLU A 274 16.11 -5.79 -3.50
N THR A 275 15.85 -4.51 -3.82
CA THR A 275 14.49 -3.95 -3.78
C THR A 275 13.64 -4.47 -4.92
N VAL A 276 12.74 -5.42 -4.63
CA VAL A 276 11.77 -5.95 -5.60
C VAL A 276 10.52 -5.08 -5.70
N LEU A 277 10.04 -4.59 -4.56
CA LEU A 277 8.91 -3.65 -4.46
C LEU A 277 9.09 -2.83 -3.18
N ALA A 278 8.94 -1.52 -3.27
CA ALA A 278 9.01 -0.64 -2.11
C ALA A 278 7.85 0.35 -2.07
N MET A 279 7.40 0.69 -0.87
CA MET A 279 6.52 1.83 -0.64
C MET A 279 7.30 3.12 -0.77
N ARG A 280 6.66 4.17 -1.29
CA ARG A 280 7.28 5.46 -1.63
C ARG A 280 6.76 6.55 -0.70
N TRP A 281 7.39 6.65 0.46
CA TRP A 281 7.01 7.62 1.47
C TRP A 281 7.67 8.98 1.20
N ALA A 282 6.95 10.05 1.49
CA ALA A 282 7.51 11.39 1.47
C ALA A 282 8.55 11.58 2.59
N ASP A 283 9.46 12.53 2.39
CA ASP A 283 10.43 12.92 3.42
C ASP A 283 9.69 13.30 4.73
N PRO A 284 10.11 12.79 5.89
CA PRO A 284 9.54 13.16 7.18
C PRO A 284 9.51 14.67 7.47
N ASN A 285 10.44 15.43 6.88
CA ASN A 285 10.49 16.90 7.01
C ASN A 285 9.56 17.65 6.05
N SER A 286 8.90 16.95 5.11
CA SER A 286 7.97 17.58 4.15
C SER A 286 6.73 18.18 4.81
N GLY A 287 6.39 17.75 6.02
CA GLY A 287 5.15 18.12 6.72
C GLY A 287 3.90 17.46 6.15
N GLU A 288 4.03 16.56 5.18
CA GLU A 288 2.92 15.85 4.55
C GLU A 288 2.48 14.63 5.37
N TRP A 289 1.85 14.88 6.52
CA TRP A 289 1.25 13.81 7.31
C TRP A 289 0.31 12.96 6.47
N GLY A 290 0.44 11.64 6.56
CA GLY A 290 -0.32 10.69 5.74
C GLY A 290 0.38 10.25 4.46
N ALA A 291 1.43 10.96 4.03
CA ALA A 291 2.30 10.53 2.92
C ALA A 291 3.72 10.16 3.38
N MET A 292 4.12 10.60 4.58
CA MET A 292 5.43 10.30 5.18
C MET A 292 5.46 8.90 5.81
N ASN A 293 6.65 8.35 6.01
CA ASN A 293 6.81 7.11 6.78
C ASN A 293 6.68 7.38 8.28
N ALA A 294 5.45 7.28 8.80
CA ALA A 294 5.19 7.52 10.23
C ALA A 294 5.79 6.43 11.13
N THR A 295 6.02 5.22 10.63
CA THR A 295 6.71 4.17 11.39
C THR A 295 8.11 4.60 11.77
N TYR A 296 8.86 5.23 10.85
CA TYR A 296 10.17 5.80 11.16
C TYR A 296 10.09 6.81 12.31
N SER A 297 9.12 7.73 12.26
CA SER A 297 8.95 8.76 13.29
C SER A 297 8.51 8.19 14.65
N ASP A 298 7.76 7.07 14.65
CA ASP A 298 7.34 6.37 15.87
C ASP A 298 8.47 5.50 16.47
N LEU A 299 9.43 5.04 15.67
CA LEU A 299 10.52 4.17 16.11
C LEU A 299 11.78 4.92 16.51
N ALA A 300 12.19 5.93 15.73
CA ALA A 300 13.40 6.70 16.01
C ALA A 300 13.19 7.68 17.15
N PHE A 301 14.24 7.95 17.91
CA PHE A 301 14.22 8.98 18.96
C PHE A 301 15.14 10.16 18.61
N PRO A 302 14.82 11.37 19.12
CA PRO A 302 15.47 12.62 18.66
C PRO A 302 16.99 12.63 18.81
N GLU A 303 17.53 11.90 19.79
CA GLU A 303 18.95 11.89 20.10
C GLU A 303 19.79 11.17 19.05
N VAL A 304 19.17 10.31 18.20
CA VAL A 304 19.91 9.51 17.21
C VAL A 304 19.65 9.94 15.76
N THR A 305 18.88 10.99 15.52
CA THR A 305 18.53 11.41 14.15
C THR A 305 18.58 12.91 13.98
N ASP A 306 18.84 13.37 12.76
CA ASP A 306 18.81 14.78 12.36
C ASP A 306 17.42 15.23 11.87
N VAL A 307 16.42 14.34 11.84
CA VAL A 307 15.04 14.65 11.42
C VAL A 307 14.11 14.74 12.61
N ASN A 308 12.96 15.38 12.42
CA ASN A 308 11.97 15.53 13.48
C ASN A 308 11.23 14.21 13.71
N VAL A 309 11.46 13.59 14.84
CA VAL A 309 10.87 12.32 15.29
C VAL A 309 10.43 12.42 16.75
N TRP A 310 9.57 11.51 17.19
CA TRP A 310 9.00 11.50 18.55
C TRP A 310 8.93 10.12 19.19
N GLY A 311 9.51 9.10 18.54
CA GLY A 311 9.51 7.72 19.02
C GLY A 311 10.60 7.43 20.07
N GLY A 312 11.21 6.27 19.96
CA GLY A 312 12.35 5.86 20.78
C GLY A 312 12.00 4.90 21.90
N ASN A 313 10.80 4.33 21.87
CA ASN A 313 10.37 3.37 22.89
C ASN A 313 10.30 1.93 22.35
N LEU A 314 10.78 1.70 21.13
CA LEU A 314 10.88 0.37 20.57
C LEU A 314 12.21 -0.27 21.00
N SER A 315 12.10 -1.41 21.64
CA SER A 315 13.24 -2.23 22.04
C SER A 315 13.07 -3.64 21.50
N PRO A 316 14.17 -4.38 21.24
CA PRO A 316 14.08 -5.81 21.06
C PRO A 316 13.52 -6.46 22.34
N SER A 317 12.84 -7.59 22.22
CA SER A 317 12.48 -8.39 23.39
C SER A 317 13.72 -9.03 24.02
N CYS A 318 13.61 -9.43 25.28
CA CYS A 318 14.70 -10.17 25.93
C CYS A 318 15.03 -11.47 25.18
N ASP A 319 13.99 -12.20 24.76
CA ASP A 319 14.15 -13.45 24.03
C ASP A 319 14.90 -13.26 22.70
N MET A 320 14.62 -12.13 22.02
CA MET A 320 15.30 -11.82 20.78
C MET A 320 16.77 -11.42 21.00
N LEU A 321 17.07 -10.71 22.10
CA LEU A 321 18.45 -10.41 22.48
C LEU A 321 19.21 -11.70 22.81
N ASP A 322 18.60 -12.62 23.56
CA ASP A 322 19.20 -13.90 23.89
C ASP A 322 19.46 -14.73 22.63
N TYR A 323 18.50 -14.82 21.72
CA TYR A 323 18.64 -15.51 20.44
C TYR A 323 19.86 -15.01 19.62
N TYR A 324 20.04 -13.68 19.51
CA TYR A 324 21.21 -13.14 18.81
C TYR A 324 22.53 -13.30 19.59
N ASN A 325 22.47 -13.43 20.91
CA ASN A 325 23.65 -13.66 21.72
C ASN A 325 24.13 -15.13 21.67
N GLU A 326 23.24 -16.07 21.33
CA GLU A 326 23.57 -17.48 21.15
C GLU A 326 24.47 -17.73 19.92
N ASP A 327 24.37 -16.85 18.89
CA ASP A 327 25.24 -16.90 17.72
C ASP A 327 26.12 -15.64 17.59
N PRO A 328 27.32 -15.62 18.19
CA PRO A 328 28.24 -14.50 18.08
C PRO A 328 28.69 -14.22 16.63
N ALA A 329 28.57 -15.21 15.73
CA ALA A 329 28.92 -15.03 14.31
C ALA A 329 27.91 -14.11 13.58
N ASP A 330 26.68 -13.96 14.10
CA ASP A 330 25.65 -13.09 13.56
C ASP A 330 25.71 -11.63 14.05
N SER A 331 26.87 -11.21 14.53
CA SER A 331 27.09 -9.84 14.99
C SER A 331 26.78 -8.77 13.93
N ILE A 332 26.93 -9.09 12.64
CA ILE A 332 26.65 -8.15 11.53
C ILE A 332 25.15 -7.80 11.49
N ARG A 333 24.27 -8.81 11.46
CA ARG A 333 22.83 -8.58 11.44
C ARG A 333 22.34 -7.95 12.74
N ARG A 334 22.83 -8.42 13.88
CA ARG A 334 22.51 -7.85 15.19
C ARG A 334 22.82 -6.36 15.25
N ASN A 335 24.03 -5.95 14.85
CA ASN A 335 24.45 -4.55 14.92
C ASN A 335 23.71 -3.64 13.93
N ALA A 336 23.20 -4.20 12.84
CA ALA A 336 22.38 -3.48 11.87
C ALA A 336 20.89 -3.40 12.27
N THR A 337 20.44 -4.21 13.22
CA THR A 337 19.03 -4.31 13.62
C THR A 337 18.70 -3.39 14.79
N TRP A 338 19.60 -3.25 15.77
CA TRP A 338 19.43 -2.34 16.91
C TRP A 338 20.74 -1.75 17.38
N PHE A 339 20.62 -0.65 18.11
CA PHE A 339 21.76 0.02 18.72
C PHE A 339 22.34 -0.85 19.82
N THR A 340 23.65 -1.00 19.78
CA THR A 340 24.41 -1.74 20.81
C THR A 340 25.09 -0.73 21.73
N PRO A 341 24.94 -0.85 23.06
CA PRO A 341 25.60 0.05 24.01
C PRO A 341 27.11 0.16 23.78
N ASN A 342 27.61 1.38 23.91
CA ASN A 342 29.03 1.75 23.68
C ASN A 342 29.52 1.55 22.25
N THR A 343 28.64 1.45 21.26
CA THR A 343 28.99 1.35 19.84
C THR A 343 28.85 2.72 19.17
N TYR A 344 29.86 3.11 18.38
CA TYR A 344 29.86 4.33 17.59
C TYR A 344 29.24 4.10 16.21
N TYR A 345 28.28 4.95 15.82
CA TYR A 345 27.58 4.93 14.54
C TYR A 345 27.86 6.23 13.78
N SER A 346 28.80 6.18 12.82
CA SER A 346 29.27 7.36 12.07
C SER A 346 28.23 8.00 11.15
N TYR A 347 27.19 7.25 10.78
CA TYR A 347 26.14 7.70 9.86
C TYR A 347 24.87 8.17 10.56
N ILE A 348 24.78 8.02 11.89
CA ILE A 348 23.68 8.50 12.72
C ILE A 348 24.08 9.86 13.28
N LYS A 349 23.15 10.82 13.31
CA LYS A 349 23.46 12.23 13.67
C LYS A 349 24.69 12.75 12.93
N LYS A 350 24.69 12.59 11.63
CA LYS A 350 25.83 12.90 10.78
C LYS A 350 26.24 14.37 10.86
N SER A 351 25.28 15.28 11.12
CA SER A 351 25.53 16.70 11.37
C SER A 351 26.43 16.94 12.60
N ASP A 352 26.33 16.07 13.61
CA ASP A 352 27.11 16.15 14.87
C ASP A 352 28.38 15.27 14.83
N GLY A 353 28.69 14.67 13.67
CA GLY A 353 29.88 13.83 13.50
C GLY A 353 29.70 12.38 13.89
N GLY A 354 28.46 11.91 14.04
CA GLY A 354 28.12 10.55 14.46
C GLY A 354 27.58 10.48 15.89
N TYR A 355 27.19 9.28 16.32
CA TYR A 355 26.57 9.03 17.61
C TYR A 355 27.15 7.78 18.28
N THR A 356 27.42 7.86 19.57
CA THR A 356 27.73 6.69 20.43
C THR A 356 26.54 6.40 21.30
N TYR A 357 25.96 5.21 21.14
CA TYR A 357 24.79 4.75 21.89
C TYR A 357 25.17 4.26 23.29
#